data_c7a39c1d031aac1abedd26f8a5315e1f
#
_entry.id   c7a39c1d031aac1abedd26f8a5315e1f
#
_cell.length_a   1.000
_cell.length_b   1.000
_cell.length_c   1.000
_cell.angle_alpha   90.00
_cell.angle_beta   90.00
_cell.angle_gamma   90.00
#
_symmetry.space_group_name_H-M   'P 1'
#
loop_
_entity.id
_entity.type
_entity.pdbx_description
1 polymer ?
#
loop_
_entity_poly.entity_id
_entity_poly.type
_entity_poly.pdbx_seq_one_letter_code
_entity_poly.pdbx_strand_id
1 'polypeptide(L)'
;MKRILSIVAISSLPFVSQADTYSVSDKFYVGLGAGIISPNDVDIDISAAGTVNGVTFSGGITGEFEFDNGYQINGLLGYRINDYLSFETELGYTKFDYDKVNLTVGGTATSGGVTFTGAASTSYDIDGSISAFSMIFGPILDFDVYENFELLLGGGIGFASYNDEIKSVGGSTGLSYDEDSTDFAAKFKTGANYSFTEQTYLQATYGFNYINSGVDNFTDDFTAHSFNANLVFNF
;
A
#
# COMPACT_ATOMS: atom_id res chain seq x y z
N MET A 1 -22.79 -12.03 0.19
CA MET A 1 -23.40 -11.31 1.33
C MET A 1 -22.72 -9.95 1.39
N LYS A 2 -23.41 -8.88 0.99
CA LYS A 2 -22.84 -7.52 1.03
C LYS A 2 -22.70 -7.09 2.48
N ARG A 3 -21.50 -7.07 3.01
CA ARG A 3 -21.20 -6.44 4.30
C ARG A 3 -20.96 -4.96 4.03
N ILE A 4 -21.94 -4.12 4.39
CA ILE A 4 -21.82 -2.67 4.40
C ILE A 4 -20.85 -2.34 5.53
N LEU A 5 -19.64 -1.91 5.18
CA LEU A 5 -18.72 -1.32 6.11
C LEU A 5 -19.30 0.05 6.50
N SER A 6 -19.85 0.13 7.70
CA SER A 6 -20.34 1.39 8.25
C SER A 6 -19.14 2.29 8.51
N ILE A 7 -18.95 3.30 7.67
CA ILE A 7 -18.05 4.42 7.93
C ILE A 7 -18.59 5.10 9.20
N VAL A 8 -17.93 4.89 10.32
CA VAL A 8 -18.16 5.67 11.53
C VAL A 8 -17.64 7.06 11.24
N ALA A 9 -18.54 7.96 10.84
CA ALA A 9 -18.25 9.36 10.76
C ALA A 9 -17.91 9.85 12.18
N ILE A 10 -16.63 10.15 12.42
CA ILE A 10 -16.18 10.89 13.60
C ILE A 10 -16.65 12.34 13.42
N SER A 11 -17.92 12.57 13.62
CA SER A 11 -18.56 13.89 13.54
C SER A 11 -18.91 14.45 14.91
N SER A 12 -18.00 14.32 15.89
CA SER A 12 -18.12 15.06 17.16
C SER A 12 -16.78 15.14 17.86
N LEU A 13 -15.86 15.92 17.29
CA LEU A 13 -14.84 16.53 18.12
C LEU A 13 -15.55 17.71 18.84
N PRO A 14 -15.67 17.71 20.17
CA PRO A 14 -16.17 18.89 20.85
C PRO A 14 -15.14 20.01 20.64
N PHE A 15 -15.57 21.09 20.01
CA PHE A 15 -14.87 22.36 20.13
C PHE A 15 -14.88 22.74 21.60
N VAL A 16 -13.81 22.46 22.31
CA VAL A 16 -13.60 22.93 23.67
C VAL A 16 -13.28 24.43 23.56
N SER A 17 -14.28 25.26 23.84
CA SER A 17 -14.09 26.68 23.99
C SER A 17 -13.17 26.95 25.18
N GLN A 18 -12.20 27.83 24.97
CA GLN A 18 -11.23 28.38 25.89
C GLN A 18 -11.68 28.42 27.39
N ALA A 19 -10.91 27.71 28.19
CA ALA A 19 -10.67 28.12 29.58
C ALA A 19 -9.14 28.07 29.78
N ASP A 20 -8.58 29.25 30.07
CA ASP A 20 -7.18 29.42 30.42
C ASP A 20 -6.75 28.42 31.49
N THR A 21 -5.74 27.62 31.19
CA THR A 21 -4.67 27.22 32.08
C THR A 21 -3.94 25.98 31.56
N TYR A 22 -2.66 26.13 31.28
CA TYR A 22 -1.70 25.16 30.74
C TYR A 22 -1.95 24.72 29.28
N SER A 23 -1.12 25.22 28.40
CA SER A 23 -1.19 24.95 26.97
C SER A 23 -0.91 23.48 26.64
N VAL A 24 -1.93 22.67 26.67
CA VAL A 24 -1.99 21.39 25.95
C VAL A 24 -2.23 21.65 24.45
N SER A 25 -2.48 22.90 24.08
CA SER A 25 -3.02 23.30 22.79
C SER A 25 -2.08 23.11 21.61
N ASP A 26 -0.77 22.94 21.82
CA ASP A 26 0.17 22.84 20.70
C ASP A 26 0.69 21.41 20.48
N LYS A 27 0.10 20.44 21.18
CA LYS A 27 0.55 19.04 21.12
C LYS A 27 -0.17 18.20 20.10
N PHE A 28 -1.39 18.56 19.74
CA PHE A 28 -2.14 17.82 18.73
C PHE A 28 -2.00 18.49 17.37
N TYR A 29 -1.95 17.67 16.34
CA TYR A 29 -2.06 18.13 14.97
C TYR A 29 -2.94 17.22 14.14
N VAL A 30 -3.56 17.81 13.13
CA VAL A 30 -4.30 17.11 12.09
C VAL A 30 -3.78 17.52 10.73
N GLY A 31 -3.78 16.61 9.78
CA GLY A 31 -3.37 16.88 8.42
C GLY A 31 -4.29 16.22 7.41
N LEU A 32 -4.35 16.83 6.25
CA LEU A 32 -4.98 16.26 5.07
C LEU A 32 -4.05 16.43 3.89
N GLY A 33 -3.96 15.41 3.06
CA GLY A 33 -3.07 15.45 1.91
C GLY A 33 -3.44 14.47 0.83
N ALA A 34 -2.68 14.56 -0.24
CA ALA A 34 -2.77 13.68 -1.38
C ALA A 34 -1.37 13.39 -1.93
N GLY A 35 -1.26 12.32 -2.69
CA GLY A 35 -0.01 11.92 -3.28
C GLY A 35 -0.18 10.96 -4.43
N ILE A 36 0.95 10.54 -4.96
CA ILE A 36 1.06 9.46 -5.93
C ILE A 36 1.62 8.22 -5.25
N ILE A 37 1.20 7.06 -5.71
CA ILE A 37 1.74 5.77 -5.29
C ILE A 37 2.22 5.01 -6.53
N SER A 38 3.37 4.38 -6.39
CA SER A 38 3.99 3.52 -7.40
C SER A 38 4.17 2.14 -6.78
N PRO A 39 3.28 1.19 -7.07
CA PRO A 39 3.44 -0.19 -6.65
C PRO A 39 4.68 -0.80 -7.30
N ASN A 40 5.29 -1.77 -6.61
CA ASN A 40 6.26 -2.66 -7.23
C ASN A 40 5.52 -3.83 -7.90
N ASP A 41 6.14 -4.38 -8.92
CA ASP A 41 5.64 -5.56 -9.60
C ASP A 41 5.62 -6.76 -8.65
N VAL A 42 4.71 -7.70 -8.87
CA VAL A 42 4.51 -8.87 -8.01
C VAL A 42 4.72 -10.15 -8.81
N ASP A 43 5.62 -10.99 -8.34
CA ASP A 43 5.96 -12.27 -8.96
C ASP A 43 4.95 -13.37 -8.61
N ILE A 44 4.67 -14.22 -9.60
CA ILE A 44 3.87 -15.42 -9.47
C ILE A 44 4.75 -16.62 -9.80
N ASP A 45 4.73 -17.64 -8.93
CA ASP A 45 5.38 -18.92 -9.20
C ASP A 45 4.43 -20.07 -8.80
N ILE A 46 3.89 -20.74 -9.82
CA ILE A 46 3.03 -21.90 -9.65
C ILE A 46 3.71 -23.09 -10.30
N SER A 47 4.11 -24.08 -9.50
CA SER A 47 4.75 -25.29 -10.00
C SER A 47 3.88 -26.53 -9.79
N ALA A 48 3.96 -27.45 -10.74
CA ALA A 48 3.27 -28.74 -10.68
C ALA A 48 4.15 -29.85 -11.23
N ALA A 49 4.08 -31.01 -10.58
CA ALA A 49 4.76 -32.22 -11.02
C ALA A 49 3.87 -33.44 -10.83
N GLY A 50 3.98 -34.42 -11.71
CA GLY A 50 3.20 -35.64 -11.62
C GLY A 50 3.65 -36.72 -12.57
N THR A 51 3.11 -37.92 -12.41
CA THR A 51 3.36 -39.05 -13.33
C THR A 51 2.04 -39.65 -13.76
N VAL A 52 1.82 -39.72 -15.09
CA VAL A 52 0.63 -40.31 -15.70
C VAL A 52 1.08 -41.32 -16.78
N ASN A 53 0.66 -42.54 -16.67
CA ASN A 53 0.96 -43.62 -17.62
C ASN A 53 2.48 -43.80 -17.92
N GLY A 54 3.32 -43.64 -16.89
CA GLY A 54 4.78 -43.79 -17.02
C GLY A 54 5.51 -42.60 -17.63
N VAL A 55 4.79 -41.50 -17.89
CA VAL A 55 5.35 -40.21 -18.30
C VAL A 55 5.38 -39.31 -17.07
N THR A 56 6.55 -38.84 -16.71
CA THR A 56 6.75 -37.86 -15.63
C THR A 56 6.72 -36.45 -16.20
N PHE A 57 5.83 -35.62 -15.69
CA PHE A 57 5.73 -34.21 -16.02
C PHE A 57 6.24 -33.38 -14.85
N SER A 58 7.00 -32.34 -15.15
CA SER A 58 7.36 -31.29 -14.20
C SER A 58 7.34 -29.97 -14.95
N GLY A 59 6.62 -29.00 -14.43
CA GLY A 59 6.51 -27.70 -15.08
C GLY A 59 5.90 -26.68 -14.15
N GLY A 60 5.86 -25.44 -14.61
CA GLY A 60 5.31 -24.34 -13.86
C GLY A 60 4.89 -23.18 -14.76
N ILE A 61 4.21 -22.25 -14.12
CA ILE A 61 3.88 -20.94 -14.64
C ILE A 61 4.60 -19.96 -13.73
N THR A 62 5.53 -19.21 -14.29
CA THR A 62 6.11 -18.03 -13.63
C THR A 62 5.54 -16.80 -14.31
N GLY A 63 5.34 -15.75 -13.54
CA GLY A 63 4.80 -14.53 -14.11
C GLY A 63 5.07 -13.34 -13.23
N GLU A 64 4.73 -12.16 -13.75
CA GLU A 64 4.89 -10.89 -13.09
C GLU A 64 3.68 -10.03 -13.41
N PHE A 65 3.02 -9.53 -12.36
CA PHE A 65 1.99 -8.49 -12.50
C PHE A 65 2.68 -7.13 -12.46
N GLU A 66 2.44 -6.33 -13.48
CA GLU A 66 2.85 -4.94 -13.54
C GLU A 66 1.66 -4.02 -13.23
N PHE A 67 1.92 -2.90 -12.58
CA PHE A 67 0.90 -1.95 -12.14
C PHE A 67 1.20 -0.55 -12.64
N ASP A 68 0.15 0.20 -12.90
CA ASP A 68 0.22 1.62 -13.15
C ASP A 68 0.37 2.41 -11.84
N ASN A 69 0.95 3.61 -11.96
CA ASN A 69 0.95 4.55 -10.83
C ASN A 69 -0.47 4.95 -10.46
N GLY A 70 -0.71 5.02 -9.17
CA GLY A 70 -1.99 5.41 -8.61
C GLY A 70 -1.95 6.71 -7.83
N TYR A 71 -3.04 6.97 -7.11
CA TYR A 71 -3.14 8.10 -6.20
C TYR A 71 -3.41 7.64 -4.76
N GLN A 72 -3.04 8.50 -3.82
CA GLN A 72 -3.29 8.32 -2.40
C GLN A 72 -3.89 9.59 -1.81
N ILE A 73 -4.87 9.44 -0.91
CA ILE A 73 -5.42 10.53 -0.09
C ILE A 73 -5.16 10.16 1.36
N ASN A 74 -4.63 11.10 2.16
CA ASN A 74 -4.22 10.84 3.54
C ASN A 74 -4.90 11.79 4.50
N GLY A 75 -5.30 11.25 5.66
CA GLY A 75 -5.62 12.00 6.86
C GLY A 75 -4.58 11.68 7.95
N LEU A 76 -4.06 12.70 8.62
CA LEU A 76 -3.09 12.57 9.71
C LEU A 76 -3.71 13.03 11.01
N LEU A 77 -3.45 12.31 12.08
CA LEU A 77 -3.74 12.70 13.45
C LEU A 77 -2.52 12.39 14.30
N GLY A 78 -1.89 13.42 14.85
CA GLY A 78 -0.68 13.26 15.63
C GLY A 78 -0.72 13.91 17.00
N TYR A 79 0.15 13.43 17.88
CA TYR A 79 0.38 13.95 19.20
C TYR A 79 1.89 14.12 19.45
N ARG A 80 2.33 15.35 19.72
CA ARG A 80 3.74 15.68 20.04
C ARG A 80 4.03 15.38 21.50
N ILE A 81 5.00 14.52 21.74
CA ILE A 81 5.50 14.23 23.10
C ILE A 81 6.46 15.32 23.53
N ASN A 82 7.35 15.74 22.62
CA ASN A 82 8.33 16.80 22.77
C ASN A 82 8.69 17.39 21.40
N ASP A 83 9.66 18.29 21.35
CA ASP A 83 10.02 19.05 20.14
C ASP A 83 10.54 18.19 18.99
N TYR A 84 10.98 16.96 19.24
CA TYR A 84 11.56 16.07 18.24
C TYR A 84 10.85 14.71 18.11
N LEU A 85 9.84 14.40 18.93
CA LEU A 85 9.14 13.12 18.89
C LEU A 85 7.63 13.32 18.96
N SER A 86 6.95 12.79 17.99
CA SER A 86 5.49 12.66 17.95
C SER A 86 5.06 11.22 17.67
N PHE A 87 3.81 10.90 18.00
CA PHE A 87 3.12 9.72 17.49
C PHE A 87 2.03 10.15 16.53
N GLU A 88 1.93 9.45 15.42
CA GLU A 88 0.99 9.77 14.36
C GLU A 88 0.17 8.54 13.96
N THR A 89 -1.11 8.77 13.72
CA THR A 89 -2.00 7.86 13.02
C THR A 89 -2.24 8.42 11.62
N GLU A 90 -1.89 7.66 10.61
CA GLU A 90 -2.18 7.96 9.21
C GLU A 90 -3.33 7.08 8.73
N LEU A 91 -4.39 7.71 8.22
CA LEU A 91 -5.49 7.07 7.51
C LEU A 91 -5.28 7.31 6.03
N GLY A 92 -5.14 6.26 5.24
CA GLY A 92 -4.88 6.34 3.81
C GLY A 92 -5.99 5.68 3.00
N TYR A 93 -6.34 6.29 1.88
CA TYR A 93 -7.06 5.64 0.80
C TYR A 93 -6.18 5.68 -0.45
N THR A 94 -5.97 4.53 -1.04
CA THR A 94 -5.10 4.36 -2.21
C THR A 94 -5.86 3.66 -3.31
N LYS A 95 -5.62 4.06 -4.57
CA LYS A 95 -6.12 3.35 -5.74
C LYS A 95 -5.10 3.38 -6.86
N PHE A 96 -4.89 2.24 -7.50
CA PHE A 96 -4.06 2.06 -8.69
C PHE A 96 -4.63 0.94 -9.56
N ASP A 97 -4.25 0.92 -10.83
CA ASP A 97 -4.76 -0.02 -11.81
C ASP A 97 -3.66 -1.06 -12.16
N TYR A 98 -4.09 -2.22 -12.63
CA TYR A 98 -3.20 -3.17 -13.30
C TYR A 98 -2.82 -2.63 -14.67
N ASP A 99 -1.57 -2.88 -15.11
CA ASP A 99 -1.14 -2.67 -16.48
C ASP A 99 -1.24 -3.99 -17.26
N LYS A 100 -0.40 -4.95 -16.92
CA LYS A 100 -0.34 -6.23 -17.62
C LYS A 100 0.16 -7.35 -16.74
N VAL A 101 0.00 -8.59 -17.23
CA VAL A 101 0.67 -9.78 -16.70
C VAL A 101 1.58 -10.40 -17.75
N ASN A 102 2.82 -10.62 -17.40
CA ASN A 102 3.78 -11.38 -18.17
C ASN A 102 3.80 -12.81 -17.64
N LEU A 103 3.49 -13.78 -18.47
CA LEU A 103 3.44 -15.19 -18.09
C LEU A 103 4.45 -16.00 -18.90
N THR A 104 5.17 -16.86 -18.21
CA THR A 104 6.05 -17.86 -18.82
C THR A 104 5.61 -19.26 -18.36
N VAL A 105 5.17 -20.06 -19.28
CA VAL A 105 4.81 -21.47 -19.04
C VAL A 105 5.97 -22.33 -19.51
N GLY A 106 6.53 -23.13 -18.60
CA GLY A 106 7.65 -24.01 -18.94
C GLY A 106 7.50 -25.39 -18.32
N GLY A 107 8.13 -26.39 -18.92
CA GLY A 107 8.08 -27.71 -18.35
C GLY A 107 8.88 -28.76 -19.10
N THR A 108 8.96 -29.94 -18.46
CA THR A 108 9.58 -31.14 -19.00
C THR A 108 8.61 -32.33 -18.94
N ALA A 109 8.70 -33.17 -19.95
CA ALA A 109 8.02 -34.48 -19.95
C ALA A 109 9.07 -35.57 -20.21
N THR A 110 9.17 -36.56 -19.32
CA THR A 110 10.11 -37.66 -19.44
C THR A 110 9.40 -38.97 -19.58
N SER A 111 9.71 -39.73 -20.64
CA SER A 111 9.17 -41.05 -20.93
C SER A 111 10.25 -41.95 -21.48
N GLY A 112 10.44 -43.16 -20.97
CA GLY A 112 11.41 -44.11 -21.45
C GLY A 112 12.86 -43.63 -21.46
N GLY A 113 13.22 -42.68 -20.58
CA GLY A 113 14.55 -42.07 -20.55
C GLY A 113 14.78 -40.91 -21.54
N VAL A 114 13.76 -40.53 -22.29
CA VAL A 114 13.79 -39.36 -23.18
C VAL A 114 13.05 -38.21 -22.51
N THR A 115 13.70 -37.04 -22.43
CA THR A 115 13.13 -35.82 -21.84
C THR A 115 12.89 -34.78 -22.94
N PHE A 116 11.69 -34.24 -22.96
CA PHE A 116 11.28 -33.11 -23.77
C PHE A 116 11.17 -31.89 -22.88
N THR A 117 11.74 -30.77 -23.28
CA THR A 117 11.66 -29.50 -22.57
C THR A 117 11.08 -28.44 -23.48
N GLY A 118 10.15 -27.65 -22.96
CA GLY A 118 9.57 -26.53 -23.70
C GLY A 118 9.24 -25.37 -22.75
N ALA A 119 9.28 -24.15 -23.29
CA ALA A 119 8.81 -22.95 -22.63
C ALA A 119 8.17 -22.01 -23.66
N ALA A 120 7.16 -21.26 -23.21
CA ALA A 120 6.51 -20.20 -23.98
C ALA A 120 6.19 -19.03 -23.06
N SER A 121 6.44 -17.81 -23.55
CA SER A 121 6.14 -16.58 -22.80
C SER A 121 5.11 -15.76 -23.59
N THR A 122 4.22 -15.10 -22.85
CA THR A 122 3.19 -14.23 -23.40
C THR A 122 2.88 -13.12 -22.40
N SER A 123 2.38 -11.99 -22.90
CA SER A 123 1.92 -10.86 -22.09
C SER A 123 0.46 -10.57 -22.42
N TYR A 124 -0.32 -10.25 -21.39
CA TYR A 124 -1.73 -9.90 -21.51
C TYR A 124 -2.00 -8.62 -20.73
N ASP A 125 -2.69 -7.66 -21.35
CA ASP A 125 -3.21 -6.48 -20.68
C ASP A 125 -4.29 -6.91 -19.69
N ILE A 126 -4.34 -6.26 -18.53
CA ILE A 126 -5.34 -6.51 -17.48
C ILE A 126 -6.19 -5.25 -17.31
N ASP A 127 -7.51 -5.41 -17.42
CA ASP A 127 -8.47 -4.41 -16.99
C ASP A 127 -8.90 -4.74 -15.57
N GLY A 128 -8.38 -4.00 -14.60
CA GLY A 128 -8.61 -4.22 -13.19
C GLY A 128 -8.00 -3.11 -12.33
N SER A 129 -8.36 -3.07 -11.06
CA SER A 129 -7.82 -2.08 -10.12
C SER A 129 -7.76 -2.62 -8.70
N ILE A 130 -6.80 -2.13 -7.93
CA ILE A 130 -6.71 -2.34 -6.51
C ILE A 130 -7.02 -1.03 -5.79
N SER A 131 -7.95 -1.09 -4.83
CA SER A 131 -8.22 0.02 -3.91
C SER A 131 -8.01 -0.44 -2.47
N ALA A 132 -7.33 0.37 -1.66
CA ALA A 132 -7.01 0.02 -0.29
C ALA A 132 -7.32 1.17 0.67
N PHE A 133 -7.88 0.82 1.82
CA PHE A 133 -7.95 1.70 2.99
C PHE A 133 -6.95 1.20 4.03
N SER A 134 -6.04 2.07 4.47
CA SER A 134 -5.02 1.75 5.47
C SER A 134 -5.14 2.60 6.72
N MET A 135 -4.75 2.03 7.84
CA MET A 135 -4.56 2.73 9.11
C MET A 135 -3.21 2.32 9.68
N ILE A 136 -2.27 3.28 9.73
CA ILE A 136 -0.91 3.08 10.21
C ILE A 136 -0.68 3.98 11.43
N PHE A 137 -0.10 3.43 12.49
CA PHE A 137 0.25 4.15 13.71
C PHE A 137 1.73 3.94 14.03
N GLY A 138 2.43 5.04 14.38
CA GLY A 138 3.82 4.95 14.79
C GLY A 138 4.49 6.28 15.13
N PRO A 139 5.77 6.23 15.52
CA PRO A 139 6.56 7.40 15.87
C PRO A 139 7.02 8.19 14.64
N ILE A 140 7.08 9.51 14.82
CA ILE A 140 7.70 10.47 13.91
C ILE A 140 8.78 11.21 14.68
N LEU A 141 9.96 11.32 14.10
CA LEU A 141 11.07 12.13 14.58
C LEU A 141 11.20 13.36 13.67
N ASP A 142 11.16 14.53 14.25
CA ASP A 142 11.33 15.82 13.60
C ASP A 142 12.69 16.40 13.98
N PHE A 143 13.42 16.94 13.00
CA PHE A 143 14.75 17.49 13.17
C PHE A 143 14.78 18.92 12.60
N ASP A 144 14.92 19.90 13.45
CA ASP A 144 15.07 21.31 13.05
C ASP A 144 16.35 21.52 12.23
N VAL A 145 16.20 22.11 11.04
CA VAL A 145 17.31 22.49 10.17
C VAL A 145 17.43 24.01 10.06
N TYR A 146 16.30 24.69 9.90
CA TYR A 146 16.15 26.15 9.89
C TYR A 146 14.86 26.55 10.59
N GLU A 147 14.67 27.84 10.87
CA GLU A 147 13.51 28.39 11.60
C GLU A 147 12.14 27.88 11.11
N ASN A 148 12.00 27.63 9.81
CA ASN A 148 10.74 27.19 9.20
C ASN A 148 10.84 25.84 8.50
N PHE A 149 11.94 25.11 8.67
CA PHE A 149 12.20 23.88 7.94
C PHE A 149 12.71 22.77 8.85
N GLU A 150 11.97 21.68 8.91
CA GLU A 150 12.29 20.47 9.65
C GLU A 150 12.42 19.29 8.71
N LEU A 151 13.31 18.36 8.99
CA LEU A 151 13.34 17.05 8.37
C LEU A 151 12.56 16.07 9.25
N LEU A 152 11.82 15.18 8.63
CA LEU A 152 11.10 14.13 9.35
C LEU A 152 11.59 12.73 8.96
N LEU A 153 11.58 11.86 9.94
CA LEU A 153 11.81 10.44 9.78
C LEU A 153 10.81 9.69 10.64
N GLY A 154 10.11 8.72 10.08
CA GLY A 154 9.12 7.99 10.85
C GLY A 154 8.73 6.68 10.23
N GLY A 155 7.83 6.00 10.90
CA GLY A 155 7.26 4.76 10.42
C GLY A 155 6.26 4.23 11.40
N GLY A 156 5.51 3.24 10.96
CA GLY A 156 4.47 2.67 11.79
C GLY A 156 4.01 1.32 11.26
N ILE A 157 3.13 0.74 12.04
CA ILE A 157 2.48 -0.54 11.73
C ILE A 157 0.98 -0.38 11.86
N GLY A 158 0.25 -1.24 11.19
CA GLY A 158 -1.20 -1.21 11.21
C GLY A 158 -1.81 -2.26 10.33
N PHE A 159 -2.86 -1.91 9.62
CA PHE A 159 -3.55 -2.79 8.70
C PHE A 159 -3.97 -2.04 7.43
N ALA A 160 -4.11 -2.80 6.35
CA ALA A 160 -4.72 -2.35 5.11
C ALA A 160 -5.85 -3.30 4.74
N SER A 161 -7.02 -2.75 4.46
CA SER A 161 -8.14 -3.47 3.87
C SER A 161 -8.23 -3.09 2.41
N TYR A 162 -8.10 -4.07 1.53
CA TYR A 162 -8.09 -3.82 0.10
C TYR A 162 -9.16 -4.65 -0.61
N ASN A 163 -9.62 -4.08 -1.72
CA ASN A 163 -10.47 -4.71 -2.70
C ASN A 163 -9.68 -4.83 -4.00
N ASP A 164 -9.56 -6.04 -4.48
CA ASP A 164 -8.89 -6.41 -5.72
C ASP A 164 -9.95 -6.81 -6.76
N GLU A 165 -10.07 -6.04 -7.84
CA GLU A 165 -11.04 -6.26 -8.90
C GLU A 165 -10.31 -6.45 -10.25
N ILE A 166 -10.41 -7.65 -10.84
CA ILE A 166 -10.01 -7.93 -12.22
C ILE A 166 -11.26 -8.15 -13.06
N LYS A 167 -11.45 -7.36 -14.11
CA LYS A 167 -12.60 -7.41 -15.03
C LYS A 167 -12.33 -8.26 -16.25
N SER A 168 -11.13 -8.15 -16.80
CA SER A 168 -10.71 -8.93 -17.96
C SER A 168 -9.19 -9.10 -18.04
N VAL A 169 -8.76 -10.18 -18.67
CA VAL A 169 -7.37 -10.45 -18.99
C VAL A 169 -7.27 -10.73 -20.49
N GLY A 170 -6.45 -9.98 -21.22
CA GLY A 170 -6.31 -10.07 -22.67
C GLY A 170 -7.63 -9.86 -23.42
N GLY A 171 -8.53 -9.03 -22.89
CA GLY A 171 -9.87 -8.79 -23.45
C GLY A 171 -10.90 -9.89 -23.18
N SER A 172 -10.55 -10.94 -22.42
CA SER A 172 -11.47 -12.02 -22.04
C SER A 172 -12.08 -11.73 -20.66
N THR A 173 -13.40 -11.63 -20.60
CA THR A 173 -14.17 -11.40 -19.34
C THR A 173 -14.44 -12.70 -18.55
N GLY A 174 -13.98 -13.84 -19.05
CA GLY A 174 -14.19 -15.15 -18.40
C GLY A 174 -13.29 -15.40 -17.17
N LEU A 175 -12.37 -14.49 -16.87
CA LEU A 175 -11.42 -14.55 -15.75
C LEU A 175 -11.63 -13.35 -14.81
N SER A 176 -12.88 -12.96 -14.56
CA SER A 176 -13.17 -11.88 -13.61
C SER A 176 -12.99 -12.37 -12.17
N TYR A 177 -12.41 -11.53 -11.34
CA TYR A 177 -12.12 -11.77 -9.93
C TYR A 177 -12.46 -10.53 -9.11
N ASP A 178 -13.01 -10.71 -7.92
CA ASP A 178 -13.34 -9.64 -6.98
C ASP A 178 -13.22 -10.20 -5.57
N GLU A 179 -12.24 -9.73 -4.81
CA GLU A 179 -11.97 -10.19 -3.45
C GLU A 179 -11.63 -9.02 -2.52
N ASP A 180 -12.12 -9.12 -1.30
CA ASP A 180 -11.80 -8.21 -0.20
C ASP A 180 -10.90 -8.93 0.81
N SER A 181 -9.79 -8.33 1.21
CA SER A 181 -8.95 -8.82 2.29
C SER A 181 -8.54 -7.70 3.26
N THR A 182 -8.04 -8.10 4.42
CA THR A 182 -7.46 -7.18 5.41
C THR A 182 -6.24 -7.82 6.02
N ASP A 183 -5.09 -7.16 5.81
CA ASP A 183 -3.79 -7.71 6.15
C ASP A 183 -2.95 -6.73 6.97
N PHE A 184 -1.90 -7.27 7.59
CA PHE A 184 -0.91 -6.46 8.28
C PHE A 184 -0.22 -5.51 7.31
N ALA A 185 -0.08 -4.26 7.73
CA ALA A 185 0.61 -3.24 6.96
C ALA A 185 1.67 -2.54 7.81
N ALA A 186 2.75 -2.13 7.15
CA ALA A 186 3.79 -1.31 7.73
C ALA A 186 4.17 -0.19 6.75
N LYS A 187 4.61 0.94 7.30
CA LYS A 187 5.07 2.08 6.51
C LYS A 187 6.31 2.68 7.15
N PHE A 188 7.30 2.93 6.33
CA PHE A 188 8.41 3.82 6.65
C PHE A 188 8.22 5.11 5.87
N LYS A 189 8.49 6.28 6.48
CA LYS A 189 8.43 7.56 5.79
C LYS A 189 9.56 8.50 6.19
N THR A 190 9.97 9.30 5.24
CA THR A 190 10.92 10.41 5.43
C THR A 190 10.46 11.60 4.61
N GLY A 191 10.86 12.79 5.01
CA GLY A 191 10.44 13.99 4.30
C GLY A 191 10.84 15.26 4.98
N ALA A 192 10.07 16.31 4.73
CA ALA A 192 10.30 17.61 5.29
C ALA A 192 9.00 18.36 5.58
N ASN A 193 9.04 19.16 6.63
CA ASN A 193 8.00 20.10 7.01
C ASN A 193 8.47 21.52 6.68
N TYR A 194 7.58 22.32 6.10
CA TYR A 194 7.80 23.75 5.90
C TYR A 194 6.67 24.53 6.57
N SER A 195 7.02 25.29 7.62
CA SER A 195 6.07 26.05 8.43
C SER A 195 5.76 27.41 7.78
N PHE A 196 4.48 27.65 7.48
CA PHE A 196 4.00 28.96 7.01
C PHE A 196 3.68 29.88 8.18
N THR A 197 3.19 29.30 9.27
CA THR A 197 2.86 29.95 10.54
C THR A 197 3.21 28.97 11.69
N GLU A 198 3.12 29.43 12.91
CA GLU A 198 3.29 28.57 14.10
C GLU A 198 2.29 27.41 14.14
N GLN A 199 1.14 27.56 13.49
CA GLN A 199 0.04 26.60 13.52
C GLN A 199 -0.13 25.79 12.23
N THR A 200 0.50 26.19 11.13
CA THR A 200 0.24 25.58 9.80
C THR A 200 1.52 25.31 9.06
N TYR A 201 1.70 24.07 8.61
CA TYR A 201 2.83 23.67 7.81
C TYR A 201 2.46 22.73 6.68
N LEU A 202 3.27 22.73 5.63
CA LEU A 202 3.25 21.74 4.57
C LEU A 202 4.22 20.62 4.92
N GLN A 203 3.74 19.40 4.89
CA GLN A 203 4.57 18.21 5.05
C GLN A 203 4.68 17.52 3.69
N ALA A 204 5.88 17.38 3.16
CA ALA A 204 6.18 16.61 1.96
C ALA A 204 6.92 15.32 2.34
N THR A 205 6.37 14.17 1.98
CA THR A 205 6.93 12.87 2.39
C THR A 205 7.11 11.91 1.23
N TYR A 206 8.18 11.14 1.30
CA TYR A 206 8.35 9.86 0.62
C TYR A 206 8.01 8.75 1.61
N GLY A 207 7.25 7.76 1.18
CA GLY A 207 6.87 6.58 1.95
C GLY A 207 7.23 5.28 1.22
N PHE A 208 7.71 4.30 1.97
CA PHE A 208 7.78 2.91 1.57
C PHE A 208 6.69 2.15 2.32
N ASN A 209 5.76 1.58 1.58
CA ASN A 209 4.59 0.87 2.11
C ASN A 209 4.81 -0.62 1.91
N TYR A 210 4.45 -1.41 2.91
CA TYR A 210 4.52 -2.86 2.93
C TYR A 210 3.18 -3.41 3.41
N ILE A 211 2.62 -4.39 2.69
CA ILE A 211 1.42 -5.13 3.08
C ILE A 211 1.77 -6.61 2.95
N ASN A 212 1.59 -7.35 4.05
CA ASN A 212 1.75 -8.80 4.03
C ASN A 212 0.56 -9.39 3.27
N SER A 213 0.79 -9.87 2.05
CA SER A 213 -0.25 -10.56 1.30
C SER A 213 -0.35 -12.00 1.79
N GLY A 214 -1.41 -12.30 2.56
CA GLY A 214 -1.71 -13.66 3.02
C GLY A 214 -2.19 -14.62 1.92
N VAL A 215 -2.00 -14.29 0.64
CA VAL A 215 -2.47 -15.12 -0.49
C VAL A 215 -1.45 -16.20 -0.81
N ASP A 216 -1.82 -17.46 -0.60
CA ASP A 216 -0.96 -18.67 -0.72
C ASP A 216 -0.26 -18.85 -2.09
N ASN A 217 -0.61 -18.08 -3.13
CA ASN A 217 -0.07 -18.23 -4.49
C ASN A 217 0.80 -17.03 -4.94
N PHE A 218 0.89 -15.97 -4.18
CA PHE A 218 1.86 -14.91 -4.41
C PHE A 218 3.15 -15.23 -3.64
N THR A 219 4.27 -15.16 -4.33
CA THR A 219 5.59 -15.42 -3.71
C THR A 219 6.08 -14.23 -2.90
N ASP A 220 5.57 -13.05 -3.19
CA ASP A 220 6.05 -11.81 -2.63
C ASP A 220 4.95 -11.01 -1.92
N ASP A 221 5.34 -10.37 -0.82
CA ASP A 221 4.53 -9.36 -0.14
C ASP A 221 4.38 -8.13 -1.03
N PHE A 222 3.24 -7.46 -0.92
CA PHE A 222 2.98 -6.25 -1.67
C PHE A 222 3.78 -5.07 -1.12
N THR A 223 4.53 -4.40 -1.99
CA THR A 223 5.28 -3.20 -1.63
C THR A 223 5.01 -2.06 -2.61
N ALA A 224 5.07 -0.82 -2.12
CA ALA A 224 4.86 0.37 -2.94
C ALA A 224 5.63 1.58 -2.41
N HIS A 225 6.01 2.46 -3.32
CA HIS A 225 6.58 3.77 -3.03
C HIS A 225 5.50 4.84 -3.11
N SER A 226 5.50 5.81 -2.22
CA SER A 226 4.55 6.93 -2.26
C SER A 226 5.23 8.27 -2.05
N PHE A 227 4.69 9.30 -2.70
CA PHE A 227 5.08 10.70 -2.50
C PHE A 227 3.83 11.49 -2.16
N ASN A 228 3.81 12.10 -0.98
CA ASN A 228 2.63 12.78 -0.45
C ASN A 228 2.95 14.22 -0.08
N ALA A 229 1.96 15.09 -0.23
CA ALA A 229 1.95 16.45 0.28
C ALA A 229 0.73 16.62 1.19
N ASN A 230 0.96 16.97 2.45
CA ASN A 230 -0.07 17.13 3.47
C ASN A 230 -0.04 18.56 4.01
N LEU A 231 -1.20 19.18 4.11
CA LEU A 231 -1.36 20.44 4.86
C LEU A 231 -1.74 20.09 6.30
N VAL A 232 -0.96 20.52 7.25
CA VAL A 232 -1.05 20.14 8.66
C VAL A 232 -1.31 21.36 9.54
N PHE A 233 -2.16 21.19 10.53
CA PHE A 233 -2.57 22.21 11.50
C PHE A 233 -2.32 21.72 12.91
N ASN A 234 -1.58 22.53 13.69
CA ASN A 234 -1.35 22.36 15.13
C ASN A 234 -2.46 23.05 15.94
N PHE A 235 -2.87 22.46 17.06
CA PHE A 235 -3.86 23.07 17.99
C PHE A 235 -3.74 22.49 19.41
#